data_7306c70b253577b0093736dcfabb4661
#
_entry.id   7306c70b253577b0093736dcfabb4661
#
_cell.length_a   1.000
_cell.length_b   1.000
_cell.length_c   1.000
_cell.angle_alpha   90.00
_cell.angle_beta   90.00
_cell.angle_gamma   90.00
#
_symmetry.space_group_name_H-M   'P 1'
#
loop_
_entity.id
_entity.type
_entity.pdbx_description
1 polymer ?
#
loop_
_entity_poly.entity_id
_entity_poly.type
_entity_poly.pdbx_seq_one_letter_code
_entity_poly.pdbx_strand_id
1 'polypeptide(L)'
;MIFEGLSDKLQGAFSKLKSKGKLTEVDVKNAMREVKLALLEADVNFKVVKDFIKKVQERCVGQEVMQSLTPAQHVIKIVNEELTSLMGDVQSKVMISSKPPTILMMVGLQGAGKTTTAGKLGGYFKKQGKKPLLVACDIYRPAAIKQLQVVGEKLDIPVFNMGDKENPVNIAKAGLSHAIKNANDLVIIDTAGRLHIDEVLMDELKSIKSEVKPHEILLVVDSMTGQDAVNVAESFNEALGVDGVVLTKLDGDTRGGAALSIRAVTQKPIKFMGMGEKLDDIEPFHPDRMASRILGMGDVLSLIEKAQENIDLEKAKELEQKIKKQELDFEDFLQQMEQIQNMGPLDKILSMIPGMGNVKDQLGDVDLNGKEMKRTKAIIQSMTTYERRNPGVLNASRKKRIAKGSGTSVQDVNRLIKQLNEMKKMMKMFAGSQKSMKKRGGLGGLPFFK
;
A
#
# COMPACT_ATOMS: atom_id res chain seq x y z
N MET A 1 -0.53 9.09 -8.10
CA MET A 1 0.34 8.28 -7.20
C MET A 1 0.28 8.88 -5.80
N ILE A 2 0.55 8.07 -4.76
CA ILE A 2 0.63 8.58 -3.39
C ILE A 2 1.78 9.57 -3.30
N PHE A 3 1.49 10.77 -2.75
CA PHE A 3 2.45 11.86 -2.61
C PHE A 3 3.11 12.34 -3.90
N GLU A 4 2.47 12.15 -5.06
CA GLU A 4 3.03 12.50 -6.38
C GLU A 4 3.46 13.95 -6.44
N GLY A 5 2.60 14.88 -5.99
CA GLY A 5 2.90 16.30 -6.00
C GLY A 5 4.12 16.68 -5.14
N LEU A 6 4.28 16.05 -3.97
CA LEU A 6 5.45 16.26 -3.11
C LEU A 6 6.70 15.61 -3.71
N SER A 7 6.57 14.37 -4.20
CA SER A 7 7.68 13.61 -4.78
C SER A 7 8.31 14.34 -5.97
N ASP A 8 7.49 14.84 -6.91
CA ASP A 8 7.98 15.55 -8.10
C ASP A 8 8.77 16.82 -7.74
N LYS A 9 8.28 17.59 -6.76
CA LYS A 9 8.96 18.79 -6.29
C LYS A 9 10.30 18.48 -5.61
N LEU A 10 10.33 17.46 -4.77
CA LEU A 10 11.56 17.03 -4.11
C LEU A 10 12.59 16.47 -5.11
N GLN A 11 12.13 15.66 -6.07
CA GLN A 11 13.01 15.18 -7.15
C GLN A 11 13.57 16.33 -7.99
N GLY A 12 12.74 17.34 -8.30
CA GLY A 12 13.18 18.57 -8.98
C GLY A 12 14.28 19.30 -8.23
N ALA A 13 14.13 19.47 -6.91
CA ALA A 13 15.15 20.08 -6.06
C ALA A 13 16.46 19.26 -6.04
N PHE A 14 16.37 17.95 -5.93
CA PHE A 14 17.54 17.07 -5.88
C PHE A 14 18.22 16.84 -7.23
N SER A 15 17.49 16.92 -8.35
CA SER A 15 18.08 16.80 -9.69
C SER A 15 19.09 17.91 -9.94
N LYS A 16 18.81 19.15 -9.47
CA LYS A 16 19.71 20.29 -9.54
C LYS A 16 21.00 20.08 -8.72
N LEU A 17 20.91 19.39 -7.58
CA LEU A 17 22.08 19.02 -6.79
C LEU A 17 22.92 17.94 -7.47
N LYS A 18 22.28 16.92 -8.06
CA LYS A 18 22.96 15.81 -8.75
C LYS A 18 23.77 16.28 -9.96
N SER A 19 23.34 17.34 -10.63
CA SER A 19 24.04 17.89 -11.79
C SER A 19 25.36 18.61 -11.44
N LYS A 20 25.60 18.90 -10.14
CA LYS A 20 26.81 19.58 -9.66
C LYS A 20 27.81 18.54 -9.13
N GLY A 21 29.00 18.53 -9.67
CA GLY A 21 30.07 17.60 -9.26
C GLY A 21 30.62 17.88 -7.85
N LYS A 22 30.65 19.17 -7.44
CA LYS A 22 30.99 19.60 -6.07
C LYS A 22 29.86 20.47 -5.54
N LEU A 23 29.51 20.28 -4.27
CA LEU A 23 28.51 21.11 -3.59
C LEU A 23 29.17 22.12 -2.67
N THR A 24 28.60 23.31 -2.62
CA THR A 24 28.90 24.34 -1.62
C THR A 24 27.80 24.42 -0.58
N GLU A 25 28.07 25.02 0.57
CA GLU A 25 27.03 25.28 1.59
C GLU A 25 25.87 26.10 1.01
N VAL A 26 26.14 26.99 0.08
CA VAL A 26 25.10 27.80 -0.60
C VAL A 26 24.19 26.89 -1.45
N ASP A 27 24.76 25.91 -2.13
CA ASP A 27 23.98 24.95 -2.93
C ASP A 27 23.04 24.12 -2.06
N VAL A 28 23.53 23.61 -0.94
CA VAL A 28 22.74 22.89 0.05
C VAL A 28 21.62 23.78 0.63
N LYS A 29 21.96 25.02 1.00
CA LYS A 29 20.98 25.99 1.52
C LYS A 29 19.88 26.31 0.52
N ASN A 30 20.22 26.48 -0.75
CA ASN A 30 19.26 26.72 -1.83
C ASN A 30 18.34 25.51 -2.04
N ALA A 31 18.90 24.29 -2.10
CA ALA A 31 18.11 23.08 -2.23
C ALA A 31 17.16 22.89 -1.01
N MET A 32 17.64 23.13 0.21
CA MET A 32 16.81 23.06 1.41
C MET A 32 15.71 24.11 1.43
N ARG A 33 15.91 25.25 0.77
CA ARG A 33 14.84 26.24 0.57
C ARG A 33 13.75 25.70 -0.36
N GLU A 34 14.11 25.02 -1.45
CA GLU A 34 13.14 24.38 -2.35
C GLU A 34 12.40 23.22 -1.63
N VAL A 35 13.13 22.38 -0.88
CA VAL A 35 12.54 21.31 -0.03
C VAL A 35 11.55 21.89 0.98
N LYS A 36 11.91 22.99 1.66
CA LYS A 36 11.02 23.69 2.59
C LYS A 36 9.71 24.13 1.92
N LEU A 37 9.81 24.73 0.75
CA LEU A 37 8.63 25.19 -0.02
C LEU A 37 7.78 23.99 -0.44
N ALA A 38 8.39 22.92 -0.93
CA ALA A 38 7.68 21.69 -1.33
C ALA A 38 6.90 21.08 -0.17
N LEU A 39 7.48 21.01 1.03
CA LEU A 39 6.82 20.49 2.23
C LEU A 39 5.67 21.40 2.70
N LEU A 40 5.83 22.72 2.64
CA LEU A 40 4.76 23.67 2.99
C LEU A 40 3.59 23.60 1.99
N GLU A 41 3.88 23.49 0.70
CA GLU A 41 2.86 23.32 -0.34
C GLU A 41 2.16 21.97 -0.26
N ALA A 42 2.84 20.96 0.30
CA ALA A 42 2.27 19.67 0.64
C ALA A 42 1.44 19.68 1.93
N ASP A 43 1.21 20.86 2.50
CA ASP A 43 0.41 21.05 3.72
C ASP A 43 1.02 20.38 4.96
N VAL A 44 2.36 20.30 5.04
CA VAL A 44 3.07 19.85 6.24
C VAL A 44 3.07 20.98 7.29
N ASN A 45 2.90 20.63 8.55
CA ASN A 45 2.87 21.59 9.66
C ASN A 45 4.14 22.45 9.68
N PHE A 46 3.96 23.79 9.78
CA PHE A 46 5.05 24.77 9.69
C PHE A 46 6.18 24.53 10.70
N LYS A 47 5.84 24.21 11.96
CA LYS A 47 6.83 23.92 13.01
C LYS A 47 7.63 22.67 12.66
N VAL A 48 6.94 21.62 12.19
CA VAL A 48 7.56 20.37 11.75
C VAL A 48 8.54 20.63 10.59
N VAL A 49 8.13 21.40 9.58
CA VAL A 49 8.99 21.77 8.44
C VAL A 49 10.22 22.54 8.90
N LYS A 50 10.05 23.52 9.81
CA LYS A 50 11.15 24.33 10.33
C LYS A 50 12.20 23.47 11.04
N ASP A 51 11.76 22.58 11.91
CA ASP A 51 12.63 21.71 12.71
C ASP A 51 13.33 20.67 11.80
N PHE A 52 12.61 20.10 10.85
CA PHE A 52 13.17 19.20 9.83
C PHE A 52 14.28 19.85 9.00
N ILE A 53 14.01 21.03 8.42
CA ILE A 53 15.00 21.74 7.59
C ILE A 53 16.23 22.09 8.40
N LYS A 54 16.07 22.52 9.67
CA LYS A 54 17.19 22.82 10.55
C LYS A 54 18.07 21.59 10.79
N LYS A 55 17.48 20.45 11.13
CA LYS A 55 18.22 19.19 11.35
C LYS A 55 18.97 18.74 10.10
N VAL A 56 18.29 18.75 8.93
CA VAL A 56 18.92 18.36 7.67
C VAL A 56 20.09 19.29 7.35
N GLN A 57 19.94 20.63 7.49
CA GLN A 57 21.01 21.58 7.22
C GLN A 57 22.23 21.37 8.14
N GLU A 58 22.01 21.18 9.45
CA GLU A 58 23.07 20.92 10.42
C GLU A 58 23.88 19.66 10.06
N ARG A 59 23.21 18.60 9.60
CA ARG A 59 23.87 17.36 9.15
C ARG A 59 24.57 17.48 7.79
N CYS A 60 24.02 18.28 6.88
CA CYS A 60 24.57 18.42 5.52
C CYS A 60 25.79 19.32 5.46
N VAL A 61 26.00 20.25 6.40
CA VAL A 61 27.15 21.17 6.41
C VAL A 61 28.41 20.52 6.98
N GLY A 62 28.33 19.30 7.51
CA GLY A 62 29.48 18.55 8.03
C GLY A 62 30.56 18.29 6.97
N GLN A 63 31.83 18.32 7.38
CA GLN A 63 32.99 18.14 6.48
C GLN A 63 32.93 16.82 5.68
N GLU A 64 32.41 15.75 6.28
CA GLU A 64 32.26 14.42 5.64
C GLU A 64 31.40 14.48 4.39
N VAL A 65 30.31 15.26 4.42
CA VAL A 65 29.39 15.39 3.27
C VAL A 65 30.02 16.25 2.18
N MET A 66 30.65 17.37 2.55
CA MET A 66 31.19 18.34 1.62
C MET A 66 32.47 17.84 0.90
N GLN A 67 33.22 16.95 1.53
CA GLN A 67 34.42 16.33 0.99
C GLN A 67 34.19 14.98 0.28
N SER A 68 32.95 14.48 0.28
CA SER A 68 32.59 13.23 -0.37
C SER A 68 32.75 13.28 -1.89
N LEU A 69 33.06 12.15 -2.50
CA LEU A 69 33.02 11.96 -3.95
C LEU A 69 31.62 12.06 -4.54
N THR A 70 30.56 11.85 -3.72
CA THR A 70 29.15 11.91 -4.10
C THR A 70 28.32 12.76 -3.14
N PRO A 71 28.60 14.09 -3.01
CA PRO A 71 27.95 14.91 -1.97
C PRO A 71 26.44 14.99 -2.12
N ALA A 72 25.92 15.05 -3.36
CA ALA A 72 24.48 15.09 -3.61
C ALA A 72 23.76 13.83 -3.12
N GLN A 73 24.37 12.65 -3.26
CA GLN A 73 23.80 11.40 -2.75
C GLN A 73 23.79 11.38 -1.21
N HIS A 74 24.80 11.93 -0.56
CA HIS A 74 24.83 12.05 0.91
C HIS A 74 23.73 12.99 1.42
N VAL A 75 23.50 14.13 0.75
CA VAL A 75 22.39 15.03 1.08
C VAL A 75 21.04 14.31 0.97
N ILE A 76 20.80 13.58 -0.12
CA ILE A 76 19.55 12.81 -0.32
C ILE A 76 19.41 11.73 0.75
N LYS A 77 20.49 11.03 1.09
CA LYS A 77 20.49 10.04 2.18
C LYS A 77 20.10 10.66 3.52
N ILE A 78 20.67 11.81 3.88
CA ILE A 78 20.34 12.53 5.11
C ILE A 78 18.86 12.92 5.12
N VAL A 79 18.35 13.45 4.00
CA VAL A 79 16.92 13.79 3.87
C VAL A 79 16.03 12.55 4.04
N ASN A 80 16.41 11.41 3.46
CA ASN A 80 15.67 10.16 3.62
C ASN A 80 15.64 9.69 5.08
N GLU A 81 16.76 9.74 5.78
CA GLU A 81 16.87 9.36 7.19
C GLU A 81 16.03 10.29 8.08
N GLU A 82 16.08 11.60 7.85
CA GLU A 82 15.28 12.57 8.63
C GLU A 82 13.78 12.44 8.32
N LEU A 83 13.37 12.16 7.07
CA LEU A 83 11.97 11.86 6.76
C LEU A 83 11.51 10.57 7.44
N THR A 84 12.34 9.54 7.44
CA THR A 84 12.04 8.28 8.13
C THR A 84 11.86 8.52 9.63
N SER A 85 12.78 9.25 10.26
CA SER A 85 12.71 9.59 11.67
C SER A 85 11.48 10.44 12.02
N LEU A 86 11.12 11.37 11.14
CA LEU A 86 9.92 12.20 11.29
C LEU A 86 8.65 11.34 11.34
N MET A 87 8.58 10.27 10.55
CA MET A 87 7.44 9.35 10.46
C MET A 87 7.50 8.19 11.44
N GLY A 88 8.67 7.92 12.07
CA GLY A 88 8.71 6.92 13.14
C GLY A 88 9.84 5.92 13.20
N ASP A 89 10.89 6.08 12.44
CA ASP A 89 12.07 5.19 12.33
C ASP A 89 11.73 3.75 11.94
N VAL A 90 10.87 3.08 12.70
CA VAL A 90 10.49 1.67 12.51
C VAL A 90 8.98 1.47 12.51
N GLN A 91 8.54 0.38 11.88
CA GLN A 91 7.13 -0.05 11.91
C GLN A 91 6.64 -0.24 13.34
N SER A 92 5.51 0.35 13.70
CA SER A 92 4.82 0.13 14.96
C SER A 92 3.70 -0.91 14.78
N LYS A 93 3.89 -2.09 15.39
CA LYS A 93 2.88 -3.17 15.34
C LYS A 93 1.78 -2.95 16.38
N VAL A 94 0.61 -3.56 16.14
CA VAL A 94 -0.44 -3.66 17.15
C VAL A 94 0.00 -4.63 18.26
N MET A 95 -0.21 -4.23 19.51
CA MET A 95 0.06 -5.07 20.66
C MET A 95 -1.01 -6.14 20.80
N ILE A 96 -0.61 -7.39 20.59
CA ILE A 96 -1.50 -8.54 20.79
C ILE A 96 -1.40 -8.97 22.25
N SER A 97 -2.55 -9.03 22.93
CA SER A 97 -2.63 -9.46 24.32
C SER A 97 -2.24 -10.93 24.48
N SER A 98 -1.50 -11.24 25.53
CA SER A 98 -1.21 -12.62 25.92
C SER A 98 -2.45 -13.35 26.47
N LYS A 99 -3.47 -12.59 26.92
CA LYS A 99 -4.77 -13.11 27.38
C LYS A 99 -5.86 -12.68 26.39
N PRO A 100 -6.34 -13.58 25.53
CA PRO A 100 -7.40 -13.24 24.58
C PRO A 100 -8.72 -12.85 25.28
N PRO A 101 -9.54 -12.00 24.63
CA PRO A 101 -9.30 -11.37 23.34
C PRO A 101 -8.44 -10.09 23.44
N THR A 102 -7.65 -9.81 22.40
CA THR A 102 -7.12 -8.46 22.18
C THR A 102 -8.28 -7.54 21.79
N ILE A 103 -8.35 -6.34 22.37
CA ILE A 103 -9.44 -5.39 22.13
C ILE A 103 -8.85 -4.14 21.44
N LEU A 104 -9.31 -3.87 20.24
CA LEU A 104 -9.01 -2.66 19.46
C LEU A 104 -10.24 -1.78 19.42
N MET A 105 -10.09 -0.50 19.76
CA MET A 105 -11.17 0.49 19.71
C MET A 105 -10.88 1.49 18.60
N MET A 106 -11.76 1.54 17.58
CA MET A 106 -11.62 2.46 16.44
C MET A 106 -12.29 3.78 16.79
N VAL A 107 -11.56 4.89 16.75
CA VAL A 107 -12.08 6.24 17.01
C VAL A 107 -11.77 7.19 15.85
N GLY A 108 -12.47 8.33 15.78
CA GLY A 108 -12.24 9.34 14.74
C GLY A 108 -13.54 10.00 14.26
N LEU A 109 -13.43 11.01 13.41
CA LEU A 109 -14.57 11.76 12.88
C LEU A 109 -15.43 10.94 11.91
N GLN A 110 -16.63 11.42 11.65
CA GLN A 110 -17.50 10.87 10.61
C GLN A 110 -16.84 11.02 9.23
N GLY A 111 -16.95 9.98 8.41
CA GLY A 111 -16.37 9.99 7.07
C GLY A 111 -14.85 9.64 7.02
N ALA A 112 -14.17 9.52 8.15
CA ALA A 112 -12.77 9.13 8.20
C ALA A 112 -12.51 7.66 7.79
N GLY A 113 -13.57 6.84 7.69
CA GLY A 113 -13.45 5.45 7.23
C GLY A 113 -13.34 4.41 8.35
N LYS A 114 -13.78 4.68 9.58
CA LYS A 114 -13.71 3.76 10.73
C LYS A 114 -14.31 2.40 10.44
N THR A 115 -15.57 2.33 10.03
CA THR A 115 -16.29 1.09 9.75
C THR A 115 -15.59 0.23 8.70
N THR A 116 -15.15 0.85 7.61
CA THR A 116 -14.39 0.15 6.56
C THR A 116 -13.03 -0.32 7.08
N THR A 117 -12.35 0.50 7.87
CA THR A 117 -11.05 0.17 8.48
C THR A 117 -11.17 -0.95 9.50
N ALA A 118 -12.23 -0.97 10.32
CA ALA A 118 -12.51 -2.07 11.24
C ALA A 118 -12.62 -3.41 10.49
N GLY A 119 -13.35 -3.43 9.37
CA GLY A 119 -13.42 -4.61 8.52
C GLY A 119 -12.08 -4.99 7.88
N LYS A 120 -11.35 -4.02 7.32
CA LYS A 120 -10.03 -4.26 6.71
C LYS A 120 -9.03 -4.82 7.72
N LEU A 121 -8.97 -4.27 8.93
CA LEU A 121 -8.14 -4.80 10.01
C LEU A 121 -8.57 -6.21 10.43
N GLY A 122 -9.88 -6.44 10.51
CA GLY A 122 -10.41 -7.79 10.75
C GLY A 122 -9.91 -8.79 9.71
N GLY A 123 -10.00 -8.45 8.42
CA GLY A 123 -9.47 -9.27 7.32
C GLY A 123 -7.97 -9.48 7.39
N TYR A 124 -7.22 -8.41 7.68
CA TYR A 124 -5.77 -8.45 7.83
C TYR A 124 -5.34 -9.43 8.95
N PHE A 125 -5.95 -9.34 10.12
CA PHE A 125 -5.63 -10.23 11.24
C PHE A 125 -6.16 -11.66 11.04
N LYS A 126 -7.30 -11.83 10.33
CA LYS A 126 -7.80 -13.15 9.96
C LYS A 126 -6.82 -13.91 9.07
N LYS A 127 -6.18 -13.22 8.10
CA LYS A 127 -5.10 -13.80 7.28
C LYS A 127 -3.89 -14.24 8.10
N GLN A 128 -3.68 -13.65 9.27
CA GLN A 128 -2.63 -14.04 10.23
C GLN A 128 -3.08 -15.13 11.21
N GLY A 129 -4.22 -15.76 10.98
CA GLY A 129 -4.73 -16.86 11.78
C GLY A 129 -5.49 -16.42 13.04
N LYS A 130 -5.84 -15.12 13.19
CA LYS A 130 -6.69 -14.65 14.29
C LYS A 130 -8.16 -14.91 14.00
N LYS A 131 -8.95 -14.95 15.08
CA LYS A 131 -10.41 -15.10 15.04
C LYS A 131 -11.10 -13.80 15.46
N PRO A 132 -11.17 -12.79 14.54
CA PRO A 132 -11.74 -11.49 14.87
C PRO A 132 -13.26 -11.55 15.06
N LEU A 133 -13.77 -10.67 15.94
CA LEU A 133 -15.14 -10.26 16.07
C LEU A 133 -15.23 -8.76 15.84
N LEU A 134 -16.13 -8.30 14.97
CA LEU A 134 -16.45 -6.89 14.81
C LEU A 134 -17.63 -6.55 15.71
N VAL A 135 -17.58 -5.40 16.41
CA VAL A 135 -18.64 -4.93 17.31
C VAL A 135 -19.17 -3.59 16.81
N ALA A 136 -20.46 -3.53 16.47
CA ALA A 136 -21.10 -2.35 15.90
C ALA A 136 -21.62 -1.42 17.01
N CYS A 137 -20.84 -0.40 17.37
CA CYS A 137 -21.22 0.62 18.36
C CYS A 137 -21.62 1.96 17.71
N ASP A 138 -21.58 2.12 16.38
CA ASP A 138 -22.12 3.31 15.68
C ASP A 138 -23.64 3.13 15.47
N ILE A 139 -24.42 3.46 16.49
CA ILE A 139 -25.88 3.32 16.48
C ILE A 139 -26.60 4.54 15.91
N TYR A 140 -25.92 5.68 15.81
CA TYR A 140 -26.54 6.94 15.39
C TYR A 140 -26.76 7.02 13.88
N ARG A 141 -26.09 6.15 13.13
CA ARG A 141 -26.28 5.99 11.69
C ARG A 141 -26.85 4.60 11.39
N PRO A 142 -28.16 4.48 11.08
CA PRO A 142 -28.79 3.17 10.83
C PRO A 142 -28.07 2.34 9.77
N ALA A 143 -27.47 3.01 8.77
CA ALA A 143 -26.71 2.36 7.73
C ALA A 143 -25.34 1.82 8.22
N ALA A 144 -24.77 2.30 9.32
CA ALA A 144 -23.42 1.90 9.78
C ALA A 144 -23.42 0.45 10.27
N ILE A 145 -24.41 0.05 11.06
CA ILE A 145 -24.54 -1.36 11.51
C ILE A 145 -24.65 -2.28 10.29
N LYS A 146 -25.54 -1.93 9.34
CA LYS A 146 -25.71 -2.71 8.11
C LYS A 146 -24.44 -2.75 7.28
N GLN A 147 -23.73 -1.62 7.18
CA GLN A 147 -22.45 -1.53 6.47
C GLN A 147 -21.41 -2.49 7.09
N LEU A 148 -21.27 -2.48 8.42
CA LEU A 148 -20.33 -3.37 9.11
C LEU A 148 -20.69 -4.83 8.91
N GLN A 149 -22.00 -5.19 8.93
CA GLN A 149 -22.49 -6.54 8.65
C GLN A 149 -22.11 -6.99 7.24
N VAL A 150 -22.36 -6.16 6.22
CA VAL A 150 -21.99 -6.47 4.83
C VAL A 150 -20.48 -6.65 4.67
N VAL A 151 -19.68 -5.85 5.35
CA VAL A 151 -18.22 -5.99 5.35
C VAL A 151 -17.80 -7.29 6.03
N GLY A 152 -18.40 -7.61 7.18
CA GLY A 152 -18.17 -8.87 7.90
C GLY A 152 -18.52 -10.10 7.06
N GLU A 153 -19.68 -10.09 6.40
CA GLU A 153 -20.11 -11.18 5.50
C GLU A 153 -19.11 -11.40 4.36
N LYS A 154 -18.65 -10.33 3.71
CA LYS A 154 -17.66 -10.43 2.61
C LYS A 154 -16.33 -11.03 3.05
N LEU A 155 -15.94 -10.82 4.31
CA LEU A 155 -14.69 -11.30 4.89
C LEU A 155 -14.88 -12.61 5.68
N ASP A 156 -16.11 -13.10 5.79
CA ASP A 156 -16.47 -14.21 6.66
C ASP A 156 -15.96 -13.97 8.10
N ILE A 157 -16.33 -12.80 8.65
CA ILE A 157 -16.03 -12.36 10.02
C ILE A 157 -17.35 -12.09 10.74
N PRO A 158 -17.59 -12.66 11.93
CA PRO A 158 -18.80 -12.40 12.69
C PRO A 158 -18.89 -10.94 13.13
N VAL A 159 -20.11 -10.39 13.11
CA VAL A 159 -20.43 -9.05 13.55
C VAL A 159 -21.45 -9.11 14.68
N PHE A 160 -21.07 -8.56 15.83
CA PHE A 160 -21.96 -8.42 16.97
C PHE A 160 -22.66 -7.06 16.94
N ASN A 161 -23.97 -7.04 17.13
CA ASN A 161 -24.77 -5.83 17.27
C ASN A 161 -25.98 -6.09 18.19
N MET A 162 -26.55 -5.03 18.74
CA MET A 162 -27.79 -5.07 19.56
C MET A 162 -28.87 -4.12 19.00
N GLY A 163 -28.76 -3.77 17.72
CA GLY A 163 -29.64 -2.78 17.08
C GLY A 163 -29.22 -1.34 17.39
N ASP A 164 -30.10 -0.40 17.10
CA ASP A 164 -29.86 1.05 17.16
C ASP A 164 -30.47 1.75 18.39
N LYS A 165 -31.10 1.00 19.30
CA LYS A 165 -31.75 1.54 20.50
C LYS A 165 -30.97 1.32 21.78
N GLU A 166 -29.96 0.46 21.76
CA GLU A 166 -29.15 0.13 22.92
C GLU A 166 -27.99 1.12 23.08
N ASN A 167 -27.54 1.32 24.33
CA ASN A 167 -26.41 2.20 24.61
C ASN A 167 -25.09 1.59 24.06
N PRO A 168 -24.24 2.38 23.35
CA PRO A 168 -22.97 1.88 22.80
C PRO A 168 -22.03 1.23 23.82
N VAL A 169 -22.03 1.70 25.07
CA VAL A 169 -21.25 1.10 26.16
C VAL A 169 -21.72 -0.30 26.48
N ASN A 170 -23.04 -0.52 26.54
CA ASN A 170 -23.63 -1.84 26.77
C ASN A 170 -23.34 -2.78 25.60
N ILE A 171 -23.42 -2.29 24.37
CA ILE A 171 -23.09 -3.06 23.15
C ILE A 171 -21.63 -3.50 23.20
N ALA A 172 -20.70 -2.61 23.53
CA ALA A 172 -19.27 -2.91 23.63
C ALA A 172 -19.01 -4.01 24.70
N LYS A 173 -19.62 -3.86 25.89
CA LYS A 173 -19.52 -4.83 26.98
C LYS A 173 -20.09 -6.21 26.61
N ALA A 174 -21.30 -6.22 26.02
CA ALA A 174 -21.94 -7.45 25.58
C ALA A 174 -21.15 -8.11 24.44
N GLY A 175 -20.61 -7.32 23.50
CA GLY A 175 -19.74 -7.79 22.43
C GLY A 175 -18.46 -8.45 22.95
N LEU A 176 -17.83 -7.89 23.98
CA LEU A 176 -16.68 -8.49 24.63
C LEU A 176 -17.05 -9.83 25.29
N SER A 177 -18.16 -9.88 26.02
CA SER A 177 -18.66 -11.12 26.63
C SER A 177 -18.98 -12.19 25.59
N HIS A 178 -19.55 -11.79 24.44
CA HIS A 178 -19.81 -12.67 23.31
C HIS A 178 -18.50 -13.22 22.72
N ALA A 179 -17.47 -12.37 22.55
CA ALA A 179 -16.17 -12.79 22.04
C ALA A 179 -15.52 -13.85 22.94
N ILE A 180 -15.53 -13.64 24.25
CA ILE A 180 -15.00 -14.62 25.22
C ILE A 180 -15.73 -15.95 25.13
N LYS A 181 -17.06 -15.92 25.07
CA LYS A 181 -17.90 -17.13 24.99
C LYS A 181 -17.64 -17.94 23.70
N ASN A 182 -17.36 -17.25 22.58
CA ASN A 182 -17.15 -17.86 21.27
C ASN A 182 -15.67 -18.10 20.93
N ALA A 183 -14.78 -17.90 21.89
CA ALA A 183 -13.32 -18.04 21.70
C ALA A 183 -12.76 -17.20 20.53
N ASN A 184 -13.31 -15.98 20.35
CA ASN A 184 -12.68 -14.99 19.50
C ASN A 184 -11.45 -14.43 20.23
N ASP A 185 -10.33 -14.29 19.51
CA ASP A 185 -9.07 -13.84 20.10
C ASP A 185 -8.75 -12.36 19.81
N LEU A 186 -9.58 -11.73 18.96
CA LEU A 186 -9.49 -10.31 18.60
C LEU A 186 -10.90 -9.70 18.55
N VAL A 187 -11.09 -8.57 19.20
CA VAL A 187 -12.31 -7.76 19.15
C VAL A 187 -11.97 -6.40 18.56
N ILE A 188 -12.70 -5.99 17.54
CA ILE A 188 -12.57 -4.66 16.92
C ILE A 188 -13.89 -3.93 17.11
N ILE A 189 -13.85 -2.86 17.91
CA ILE A 189 -15.03 -2.04 18.24
C ILE A 189 -15.09 -0.87 17.28
N ASP A 190 -16.10 -0.84 16.41
CA ASP A 190 -16.40 0.27 15.51
C ASP A 190 -17.30 1.28 16.24
N THR A 191 -16.73 2.41 16.67
CA THR A 191 -17.45 3.43 17.42
C THR A 191 -18.08 4.49 16.50
N ALA A 192 -19.04 5.22 17.04
CA ALA A 192 -19.63 6.36 16.36
C ALA A 192 -18.58 7.43 16.01
N GLY A 193 -18.88 8.23 15.00
CA GLY A 193 -18.16 9.45 14.68
C GLY A 193 -19.16 10.57 14.42
N ARG A 194 -18.80 11.77 14.81
CA ARG A 194 -19.53 12.99 14.48
C ARG A 194 -18.74 13.85 13.52
N LEU A 195 -19.41 14.85 12.92
CA LEU A 195 -18.77 15.79 11.98
C LEU A 195 -17.70 16.65 12.67
N HIS A 196 -17.90 16.92 13.96
CA HIS A 196 -16.99 17.71 14.77
C HIS A 196 -16.71 17.00 16.10
N ILE A 197 -15.63 17.36 16.74
CA ILE A 197 -15.31 16.93 18.09
C ILE A 197 -16.21 17.71 19.04
N ASP A 198 -17.06 17.00 19.79
CA ASP A 198 -17.90 17.56 20.83
C ASP A 198 -17.78 16.77 22.14
N GLU A 199 -18.19 17.37 23.26
CA GLU A 199 -18.10 16.76 24.57
C GLU A 199 -18.89 15.44 24.68
N VAL A 200 -20.07 15.39 24.02
CA VAL A 200 -20.94 14.20 24.06
C VAL A 200 -20.25 12.98 23.42
N LEU A 201 -19.60 13.19 22.26
CA LEU A 201 -18.84 12.13 21.62
C LEU A 201 -17.66 11.69 22.49
N MET A 202 -16.92 12.66 23.05
CA MET A 202 -15.74 12.32 23.86
C MET A 202 -16.12 11.60 25.14
N ASP A 203 -17.22 11.95 25.78
CA ASP A 203 -17.68 11.28 27.00
C ASP A 203 -18.21 9.88 26.72
N GLU A 204 -18.87 9.65 25.59
CA GLU A 204 -19.26 8.31 25.14
C GLU A 204 -18.02 7.45 24.93
N LEU A 205 -17.02 7.95 24.19
CA LEU A 205 -15.79 7.22 23.91
C LEU A 205 -14.99 6.92 25.20
N LYS A 206 -14.92 7.87 26.14
CA LYS A 206 -14.32 7.65 27.48
C LYS A 206 -15.07 6.57 28.26
N SER A 207 -16.40 6.58 28.18
CA SER A 207 -17.25 5.56 28.84
C SER A 207 -17.02 4.17 28.28
N ILE A 208 -16.98 4.03 26.96
CA ILE A 208 -16.63 2.76 26.28
C ILE A 208 -15.22 2.33 26.73
N LYS A 209 -14.22 3.24 26.63
CA LYS A 209 -12.84 2.95 27.04
C LYS A 209 -12.76 2.44 28.49
N SER A 210 -13.46 3.07 29.42
CA SER A 210 -13.42 2.70 30.84
C SER A 210 -14.01 1.30 31.09
N GLU A 211 -15.06 0.93 30.34
CA GLU A 211 -15.78 -0.34 30.52
C GLU A 211 -15.04 -1.51 29.87
N VAL A 212 -14.56 -1.37 28.64
CA VAL A 212 -13.94 -2.48 27.88
C VAL A 212 -12.42 -2.53 28.03
N LYS A 213 -11.78 -1.46 28.50
CA LYS A 213 -10.34 -1.35 28.70
C LYS A 213 -9.56 -1.83 27.46
N PRO A 214 -9.71 -1.15 26.31
CA PRO A 214 -9.07 -1.57 25.09
C PRO A 214 -7.55 -1.68 25.24
N HIS A 215 -6.94 -2.65 24.58
CA HIS A 215 -5.49 -2.80 24.53
C HIS A 215 -4.89 -1.72 23.65
N GLU A 216 -5.61 -1.29 22.61
CA GLU A 216 -5.23 -0.16 21.80
C GLU A 216 -6.45 0.64 21.32
N ILE A 217 -6.30 1.95 21.33
CA ILE A 217 -7.20 2.92 20.72
C ILE A 217 -6.56 3.39 19.44
N LEU A 218 -7.17 3.03 18.30
CA LEU A 218 -6.70 3.38 16.98
C LEU A 218 -7.52 4.53 16.42
N LEU A 219 -6.87 5.68 16.22
CA LEU A 219 -7.48 6.83 15.61
C LEU A 219 -7.45 6.69 14.08
N VAL A 220 -8.61 6.70 13.46
CA VAL A 220 -8.76 6.66 12.00
C VAL A 220 -8.91 8.09 11.49
N VAL A 221 -8.02 8.47 10.58
CA VAL A 221 -7.93 9.83 10.05
C VAL A 221 -7.89 9.81 8.52
N ASP A 222 -8.63 10.71 7.90
CA ASP A 222 -8.60 10.93 6.46
C ASP A 222 -7.36 11.77 6.10
N SER A 223 -6.41 11.20 5.36
CA SER A 223 -5.16 11.87 4.98
C SER A 223 -5.38 13.08 4.08
N MET A 224 -6.49 13.10 3.32
CA MET A 224 -6.80 14.19 2.39
C MET A 224 -7.19 15.49 3.10
N THR A 225 -7.52 15.45 4.39
CA THR A 225 -7.90 16.65 5.18
C THR A 225 -6.71 17.50 5.62
N GLY A 226 -5.47 17.05 5.32
CA GLY A 226 -4.25 17.85 5.55
C GLY A 226 -4.04 18.22 7.02
N GLN A 227 -3.89 19.51 7.33
CA GLN A 227 -3.68 19.98 8.71
C GLN A 227 -4.87 19.72 9.65
N ASP A 228 -6.10 19.65 9.15
CA ASP A 228 -7.25 19.29 9.99
C ASP A 228 -7.12 17.88 10.54
N ALA A 229 -6.51 16.95 9.79
CA ALA A 229 -6.17 15.63 10.28
C ALA A 229 -5.24 15.67 11.50
N VAL A 230 -4.28 16.60 11.51
CA VAL A 230 -3.33 16.80 12.61
C VAL A 230 -4.02 17.35 13.85
N ASN A 231 -4.87 18.37 13.67
CA ASN A 231 -5.65 19.00 14.76
C ASN A 231 -6.61 17.97 15.41
N VAL A 232 -7.27 17.15 14.57
CA VAL A 232 -8.13 16.06 15.04
C VAL A 232 -7.32 15.04 15.84
N ALA A 233 -6.14 14.66 15.34
CA ALA A 233 -5.29 13.69 16.01
C ALA A 233 -4.79 14.18 17.37
N GLU A 234 -4.45 15.46 17.47
CA GLU A 234 -4.04 16.09 18.73
C GLU A 234 -5.20 16.07 19.75
N SER A 235 -6.39 16.54 19.36
CA SER A 235 -7.57 16.59 20.21
C SER A 235 -8.02 15.21 20.71
N PHE A 236 -8.04 14.19 19.83
CA PHE A 236 -8.37 12.82 20.25
C PHE A 236 -7.30 12.23 21.16
N ASN A 237 -6.02 12.54 20.94
CA ASN A 237 -4.94 12.08 21.77
C ASN A 237 -4.99 12.70 23.18
N GLU A 238 -5.29 14.00 23.30
CA GLU A 238 -5.45 14.68 24.57
C GLU A 238 -6.65 14.13 25.36
N ALA A 239 -7.78 13.89 24.69
CA ALA A 239 -9.01 13.47 25.35
C ALA A 239 -9.04 11.99 25.74
N LEU A 240 -8.45 11.11 24.91
CA LEU A 240 -8.54 9.66 25.05
C LEU A 240 -7.22 8.95 25.27
N GLY A 241 -6.07 9.58 24.95
CA GLY A 241 -4.78 8.89 24.94
C GLY A 241 -4.76 7.80 23.87
N VAL A 242 -4.64 8.22 22.60
CA VAL A 242 -4.58 7.32 21.44
C VAL A 242 -3.27 6.51 21.46
N ASP A 243 -3.31 5.24 21.01
CA ASP A 243 -2.13 4.36 20.97
C ASP A 243 -1.50 4.27 19.59
N GLY A 244 -2.28 4.61 18.54
CA GLY A 244 -1.81 4.62 17.17
C GLY A 244 -2.80 5.26 16.22
N VAL A 245 -2.32 5.59 15.02
CA VAL A 245 -3.09 6.23 13.96
C VAL A 245 -3.19 5.30 12.76
N VAL A 246 -4.37 5.29 12.12
CA VAL A 246 -4.60 4.67 10.83
C VAL A 246 -4.95 5.75 9.83
N LEU A 247 -4.10 5.93 8.82
CA LEU A 247 -4.35 6.86 7.73
C LEU A 247 -5.21 6.21 6.66
N THR A 248 -6.28 6.86 6.25
CA THR A 248 -7.17 6.40 5.17
C THR A 248 -7.05 7.29 3.94
N LYS A 249 -7.53 6.80 2.80
CA LYS A 249 -7.60 7.52 1.52
C LYS A 249 -6.25 8.03 1.00
N LEU A 250 -5.17 7.35 1.35
CA LEU A 250 -3.84 7.72 0.88
C LEU A 250 -3.67 7.60 -0.64
N ASP A 251 -4.48 6.76 -1.30
CA ASP A 251 -4.53 6.65 -2.75
C ASP A 251 -5.01 7.93 -3.45
N GLY A 252 -5.79 8.77 -2.75
CA GLY A 252 -6.21 10.11 -3.21
C GLY A 252 -5.30 11.25 -2.72
N ASP A 253 -4.41 10.99 -1.78
CA ASP A 253 -3.55 12.03 -1.20
C ASP A 253 -2.27 12.22 -2.03
N THR A 254 -2.21 13.31 -2.77
CA THR A 254 -1.03 13.71 -3.56
C THR A 254 -0.05 14.58 -2.77
N ARG A 255 -0.44 15.08 -1.60
CA ARG A 255 0.33 16.03 -0.78
C ARG A 255 1.13 15.35 0.33
N GLY A 256 0.50 14.50 1.15
CA GLY A 256 1.15 13.75 2.22
C GLY A 256 1.41 14.50 3.51
N GLY A 257 0.89 15.72 3.66
CA GLY A 257 1.16 16.57 4.81
C GLY A 257 0.71 15.98 6.14
N ALA A 258 -0.44 15.29 6.15
CA ALA A 258 -0.95 14.60 7.33
C ALA A 258 0.01 13.49 7.81
N ALA A 259 0.50 12.63 6.90
CA ALA A 259 1.41 11.55 7.23
C ALA A 259 2.72 12.04 7.86
N LEU A 260 3.26 13.16 7.36
CA LEU A 260 4.49 13.77 7.88
C LEU A 260 4.29 14.52 9.21
N SER A 261 3.07 15.03 9.47
CA SER A 261 2.82 15.92 10.61
C SER A 261 2.24 15.21 11.83
N ILE A 262 1.38 14.20 11.64
CA ILE A 262 0.60 13.59 12.73
C ILE A 262 1.52 13.05 13.83
N ARG A 263 2.55 12.26 13.47
CA ARG A 263 3.45 11.71 14.47
C ARG A 263 4.29 12.79 15.15
N ALA A 264 4.78 13.76 14.38
CA ALA A 264 5.59 14.84 14.93
C ALA A 264 4.84 15.67 15.95
N VAL A 265 3.53 15.89 15.75
CA VAL A 265 2.66 16.67 16.63
C VAL A 265 2.16 15.81 17.80
N THR A 266 1.61 14.63 17.55
CA THR A 266 0.95 13.80 18.56
C THR A 266 1.90 12.88 19.33
N GLN A 267 3.10 12.64 18.80
CA GLN A 267 4.06 11.62 19.28
C GLN A 267 3.50 10.18 19.23
N LYS A 268 2.41 9.98 18.47
CA LYS A 268 1.78 8.67 18.31
C LYS A 268 2.14 8.04 16.97
N PRO A 269 2.44 6.74 16.95
CA PRO A 269 2.86 6.08 15.72
C PRO A 269 1.71 5.92 14.72
N ILE A 270 2.02 6.03 13.44
CA ILE A 270 1.12 5.56 12.39
C ILE A 270 1.33 4.04 12.29
N LYS A 271 0.27 3.26 12.42
CA LYS A 271 0.34 1.79 12.41
C LYS A 271 -0.08 1.18 11.08
N PHE A 272 -1.11 1.74 10.47
CA PHE A 272 -1.65 1.26 9.20
C PHE A 272 -1.98 2.40 8.26
N MET A 273 -2.06 2.06 6.97
CA MET A 273 -2.48 2.95 5.90
C MET A 273 -3.48 2.26 4.97
N GLY A 274 -4.56 2.96 4.64
CA GLY A 274 -5.55 2.56 3.65
C GLY A 274 -5.16 3.08 2.26
N MET A 275 -5.01 2.15 1.33
CA MET A 275 -4.43 2.37 0.00
C MET A 275 -5.45 2.30 -1.13
N GLY A 276 -6.75 2.27 -0.81
CA GLY A 276 -7.83 2.14 -1.76
C GLY A 276 -9.14 1.67 -1.12
N GLU A 277 -10.14 1.41 -1.95
CA GLU A 277 -11.49 1.05 -1.48
C GLU A 277 -11.69 -0.44 -1.20
N LYS A 278 -10.88 -1.33 -1.78
CA LYS A 278 -11.02 -2.77 -1.58
C LYS A 278 -10.71 -3.16 -0.14
N LEU A 279 -11.34 -4.24 0.32
CA LEU A 279 -11.17 -4.72 1.70
C LEU A 279 -9.74 -5.19 2.01
N ASP A 280 -8.97 -5.55 1.00
CA ASP A 280 -7.55 -5.90 1.11
C ASP A 280 -6.60 -4.69 1.01
N ASP A 281 -7.11 -3.50 0.65
CA ASP A 281 -6.29 -2.28 0.50
C ASP A 281 -5.98 -1.65 1.87
N ILE A 282 -5.33 -2.40 2.74
CA ILE A 282 -4.75 -1.93 4.00
C ILE A 282 -3.36 -2.52 4.16
N GLU A 283 -2.41 -1.70 4.53
CA GLU A 283 -1.01 -2.10 4.70
C GLU A 283 -0.48 -1.57 6.04
N PRO A 284 0.43 -2.29 6.71
CA PRO A 284 1.21 -1.72 7.80
C PRO A 284 2.00 -0.50 7.33
N PHE A 285 2.15 0.49 8.20
CA PHE A 285 2.90 1.69 7.87
C PHE A 285 4.40 1.46 8.11
N HIS A 286 5.19 1.61 7.06
CA HIS A 286 6.65 1.49 7.09
C HIS A 286 7.28 2.86 6.81
N PRO A 287 7.81 3.56 7.83
CA PRO A 287 8.39 4.90 7.68
C PRO A 287 9.48 5.00 6.62
N ASP A 288 10.39 4.03 6.58
CA ASP A 288 11.50 3.95 5.63
C ASP A 288 11.03 3.82 4.17
N ARG A 289 10.02 2.96 3.93
CA ARG A 289 9.43 2.80 2.60
C ARG A 289 8.68 4.06 2.16
N MET A 290 7.98 4.71 3.08
CA MET A 290 7.27 5.96 2.80
C MET A 290 8.24 7.09 2.48
N ALA A 291 9.33 7.24 3.22
CA ALA A 291 10.39 8.19 2.92
C ALA A 291 10.97 7.95 1.52
N SER A 292 11.26 6.69 1.18
CA SER A 292 11.75 6.30 -0.14
C SER A 292 10.75 6.62 -1.26
N ARG A 293 9.44 6.37 -1.05
CA ARG A 293 8.38 6.75 -2.01
C ARG A 293 8.30 8.26 -2.21
N ILE A 294 8.34 9.04 -1.13
CA ILE A 294 8.33 10.51 -1.17
C ILE A 294 9.52 11.06 -1.95
N LEU A 295 10.68 10.44 -1.83
CA LEU A 295 11.88 10.84 -2.57
C LEU A 295 11.95 10.28 -4.00
N GLY A 296 10.93 9.53 -4.44
CA GLY A 296 10.90 8.91 -5.77
C GLY A 296 11.95 7.81 -5.96
N MET A 297 12.43 7.23 -4.88
CA MET A 297 13.39 6.12 -4.90
C MET A 297 12.74 4.75 -5.08
N GLY A 298 11.39 4.73 -5.18
CA GLY A 298 10.60 3.51 -5.28
C GLY A 298 10.43 2.77 -3.96
N ASP A 299 9.74 1.64 -4.02
CA ASP A 299 9.50 0.76 -2.87
C ASP A 299 9.61 -0.71 -3.29
N VAL A 300 10.84 -1.13 -3.50
CA VAL A 300 11.16 -2.49 -3.97
C VAL A 300 10.77 -3.54 -2.93
N LEU A 301 10.86 -3.23 -1.63
CA LEU A 301 10.53 -4.18 -0.57
C LEU A 301 9.04 -4.51 -0.55
N SER A 302 8.16 -3.50 -0.63
CA SER A 302 6.71 -3.74 -0.75
C SER A 302 6.35 -4.51 -2.03
N LEU A 303 7.07 -4.27 -3.13
CA LEU A 303 6.87 -5.03 -4.36
C LEU A 303 7.24 -6.51 -4.19
N ILE A 304 8.37 -6.79 -3.52
CA ILE A 304 8.82 -8.15 -3.22
C ILE A 304 7.81 -8.86 -2.30
N GLU A 305 7.34 -8.20 -1.24
CA GLU A 305 6.34 -8.76 -0.32
C GLU A 305 5.03 -9.09 -1.04
N LYS A 306 4.50 -8.16 -1.83
CA LYS A 306 3.29 -8.41 -2.64
C LYS A 306 3.48 -9.55 -3.65
N ALA A 307 4.68 -9.65 -4.24
CA ALA A 307 5.01 -10.76 -5.11
C ALA A 307 5.01 -12.09 -4.33
N GLN A 308 5.61 -12.12 -3.13
CA GLN A 308 5.68 -13.32 -2.29
C GLN A 308 4.31 -13.77 -1.78
N GLU A 309 3.41 -12.85 -1.42
CA GLU A 309 2.04 -13.17 -1.00
C GLU A 309 1.22 -13.85 -2.11
N ASN A 310 1.51 -13.53 -3.37
CA ASN A 310 0.77 -14.03 -4.53
C ASN A 310 1.47 -15.19 -5.25
N ILE A 311 2.68 -15.59 -4.81
CA ILE A 311 3.41 -16.71 -5.41
C ILE A 311 3.01 -18.03 -4.71
N ASP A 312 2.26 -18.84 -5.43
CA ASP A 312 2.09 -20.26 -5.14
C ASP A 312 3.42 -20.98 -5.49
N LEU A 313 4.17 -21.36 -4.47
CA LEU A 313 5.49 -21.95 -4.61
C LEU A 313 5.49 -23.25 -5.45
N GLU A 314 4.39 -24.00 -5.45
CA GLU A 314 4.25 -25.23 -6.26
C GLU A 314 4.08 -24.85 -7.73
N LYS A 315 3.21 -23.91 -8.03
CA LYS A 315 3.02 -23.40 -9.41
C LYS A 315 4.25 -22.68 -9.95
N ALA A 316 4.99 -21.97 -9.10
CA ALA A 316 6.26 -21.36 -9.51
C ALA A 316 7.30 -22.40 -9.92
N LYS A 317 7.40 -23.53 -9.19
CA LYS A 317 8.28 -24.66 -9.55
C LYS A 317 7.84 -25.36 -10.83
N GLU A 318 6.55 -25.57 -11.02
CA GLU A 318 5.99 -26.12 -12.26
C GLU A 318 6.29 -25.23 -13.46
N LEU A 319 6.09 -23.92 -13.30
CA LEU A 319 6.40 -22.93 -14.34
C LEU A 319 7.89 -22.92 -14.68
N GLU A 320 8.77 -22.98 -13.67
CA GLU A 320 10.23 -23.08 -13.87
C GLU A 320 10.60 -24.35 -14.67
N GLN A 321 9.96 -25.47 -14.38
CA GLN A 321 10.18 -26.71 -15.13
C GLN A 321 9.67 -26.60 -16.57
N LYS A 322 8.50 -26.02 -16.81
CA LYS A 322 7.94 -25.77 -18.15
C LYS A 322 8.80 -24.79 -18.95
N ILE A 323 9.34 -23.75 -18.31
CA ILE A 323 10.31 -22.83 -18.93
C ILE A 323 11.57 -23.59 -19.37
N LYS A 324 12.13 -24.44 -18.52
CA LYS A 324 13.30 -25.26 -18.85
C LYS A 324 13.02 -26.24 -20.01
N LYS A 325 11.80 -26.77 -20.09
CA LYS A 325 11.36 -27.70 -21.15
C LYS A 325 10.85 -26.98 -22.41
N GLN A 326 10.71 -25.65 -22.39
CA GLN A 326 10.15 -24.83 -23.49
C GLN A 326 8.67 -25.15 -23.83
N GLU A 327 7.92 -25.64 -22.86
CA GLU A 327 6.52 -26.10 -23.00
C GLU A 327 5.49 -25.05 -22.59
N LEU A 328 5.83 -23.75 -22.65
CA LEU A 328 4.88 -22.67 -22.35
C LEU A 328 3.71 -22.71 -23.30
N ASP A 329 2.50 -22.60 -22.75
CA ASP A 329 1.24 -22.61 -23.48
C ASP A 329 0.35 -21.39 -23.15
N PHE A 330 -0.86 -21.30 -23.72
CA PHE A 330 -1.79 -20.22 -23.45
C PHE A 330 -2.45 -20.32 -22.07
N GLU A 331 -2.47 -21.49 -21.43
CA GLU A 331 -2.95 -21.65 -20.07
C GLU A 331 -1.96 -21.02 -19.08
N ASP A 332 -0.66 -21.25 -19.29
CA ASP A 332 0.40 -20.61 -18.51
C ASP A 332 0.37 -19.08 -18.68
N PHE A 333 0.14 -18.62 -19.91
CA PHE A 333 0.02 -17.19 -20.20
C PHE A 333 -1.17 -16.55 -19.49
N LEU A 334 -2.32 -17.23 -19.47
CA LEU A 334 -3.52 -16.78 -18.77
C LEU A 334 -3.28 -16.70 -17.25
N GLN A 335 -2.65 -17.71 -16.67
CA GLN A 335 -2.31 -17.74 -15.26
C GLN A 335 -1.37 -16.59 -14.86
N GLN A 336 -0.36 -16.33 -15.70
CA GLN A 336 0.54 -15.18 -15.46
C GLN A 336 -0.19 -13.85 -15.51
N MET A 337 -1.09 -13.67 -16.50
CA MET A 337 -1.92 -12.47 -16.57
C MET A 337 -2.80 -12.30 -15.32
N GLU A 338 -3.37 -13.38 -14.79
CA GLU A 338 -4.18 -13.35 -13.58
C GLU A 338 -3.35 -13.04 -12.34
N GLN A 339 -2.15 -13.59 -12.23
CA GLN A 339 -1.22 -13.25 -11.16
C GLN A 339 -0.84 -11.77 -11.18
N ILE A 340 -0.51 -11.21 -12.35
CA ILE A 340 -0.20 -9.78 -12.49
C ILE A 340 -1.43 -8.93 -12.11
N GLN A 341 -2.64 -9.31 -12.50
CA GLN A 341 -3.86 -8.60 -12.11
C GLN A 341 -4.12 -8.64 -10.60
N ASN A 342 -3.79 -9.77 -9.95
CA ASN A 342 -3.94 -9.93 -8.50
C ASN A 342 -2.91 -9.12 -7.69
N MET A 343 -1.74 -8.81 -8.28
CA MET A 343 -0.76 -7.90 -7.68
C MET A 343 -1.21 -6.43 -7.66
N GLY A 344 -2.30 -6.12 -8.36
CA GLY A 344 -2.86 -4.77 -8.45
C GLY A 344 -2.69 -4.11 -9.82
N PRO A 345 -3.14 -2.85 -9.98
CA PRO A 345 -2.99 -2.10 -11.22
C PRO A 345 -1.51 -1.96 -11.61
N LEU A 346 -1.18 -2.19 -12.88
CA LEU A 346 0.19 -2.10 -13.40
C LEU A 346 0.86 -0.76 -13.11
N ASP A 347 0.10 0.33 -13.12
CA ASP A 347 0.60 1.68 -12.78
C ASP A 347 1.16 1.73 -11.35
N LYS A 348 0.49 1.05 -10.40
CA LYS A 348 0.96 0.95 -9.01
C LYS A 348 2.25 0.11 -8.93
N ILE A 349 2.34 -0.96 -9.70
CA ILE A 349 3.53 -1.83 -9.74
C ILE A 349 4.72 -1.07 -10.33
N LEU A 350 4.53 -0.38 -11.46
CA LEU A 350 5.58 0.41 -12.11
C LEU A 350 6.08 1.54 -11.22
N SER A 351 5.20 2.17 -10.45
CA SER A 351 5.57 3.23 -9.51
C SER A 351 6.44 2.76 -8.34
N MET A 352 6.45 1.46 -8.03
CA MET A 352 7.29 0.88 -6.99
C MET A 352 8.72 0.58 -7.48
N ILE A 353 8.95 0.60 -8.79
CA ILE A 353 10.28 0.33 -9.37
C ILE A 353 11.08 1.63 -9.47
N PRO A 354 12.27 1.71 -8.86
CA PRO A 354 13.11 2.90 -8.93
C PRO A 354 13.43 3.31 -10.38
N GLY A 355 13.21 4.59 -10.72
CA GLY A 355 13.52 5.13 -12.05
C GLY A 355 12.47 4.86 -13.14
N MET A 356 11.41 4.09 -12.86
CA MET A 356 10.33 3.83 -13.83
C MET A 356 9.10 4.74 -13.66
N GLY A 357 9.08 5.64 -12.70
CA GLY A 357 7.96 6.58 -12.49
C GLY A 357 7.65 7.44 -13.72
N ASN A 358 8.65 7.82 -14.50
CA ASN A 358 8.52 8.65 -15.71
C ASN A 358 8.31 7.84 -17.00
N VAL A 359 8.26 6.52 -16.94
CA VAL A 359 8.04 5.66 -18.14
C VAL A 359 6.63 5.86 -18.70
N LYS A 360 5.67 6.32 -17.88
CA LYS A 360 4.33 6.66 -18.32
C LYS A 360 4.32 7.76 -19.39
N ASP A 361 5.19 8.77 -19.24
CA ASP A 361 5.34 9.87 -20.19
C ASP A 361 6.06 9.44 -21.49
N GLN A 362 6.88 8.39 -21.43
CA GLN A 362 7.61 7.86 -22.59
C GLN A 362 6.85 6.78 -23.37
N LEU A 363 5.93 6.07 -22.72
CA LEU A 363 5.13 5.01 -23.37
C LEU A 363 3.88 5.54 -24.08
N GLY A 364 3.57 6.83 -23.95
CA GLY A 364 2.37 7.42 -24.55
C GLY A 364 1.07 6.79 -24.03
N ASP A 365 -0.03 7.00 -24.76
CA ASP A 365 -1.38 6.44 -24.48
C ASP A 365 -1.47 4.90 -24.63
N VAL A 366 -0.46 4.14 -24.24
CA VAL A 366 -0.56 2.68 -24.16
C VAL A 366 -1.46 2.35 -22.99
N ASP A 367 -2.70 1.98 -23.27
CA ASP A 367 -3.71 1.50 -22.31
C ASP A 367 -3.23 0.15 -21.70
N LEU A 368 -2.24 0.24 -20.78
CA LEU A 368 -1.62 -0.91 -20.14
C LEU A 368 -2.60 -1.69 -19.25
N ASN A 369 -3.77 -1.12 -18.94
CA ASN A 369 -4.67 -1.67 -17.93
C ASN A 369 -6.05 -2.12 -18.41
N GLY A 370 -6.47 -1.84 -19.63
CA GLY A 370 -7.90 -2.02 -19.84
C GLY A 370 -8.28 -2.88 -21.00
N LYS A 371 -8.17 -2.37 -22.21
CA LYS A 371 -8.82 -2.98 -23.38
C LYS A 371 -7.99 -4.10 -23.99
N GLU A 372 -6.69 -3.94 -24.11
CA GLU A 372 -5.83 -4.96 -24.73
C GLU A 372 -5.71 -6.22 -23.87
N MET A 373 -5.55 -6.07 -22.55
CA MET A 373 -5.48 -7.21 -21.64
C MET A 373 -6.82 -7.97 -21.57
N LYS A 374 -7.95 -7.25 -21.55
CA LYS A 374 -9.28 -7.86 -21.63
C LYS A 374 -9.50 -8.59 -22.95
N ARG A 375 -9.05 -8.02 -24.07
CA ARG A 375 -9.12 -8.67 -25.39
C ARG A 375 -8.27 -9.94 -25.44
N THR A 376 -7.05 -9.88 -24.94
CA THR A 376 -6.15 -11.03 -24.87
C THR A 376 -6.75 -12.16 -24.02
N LYS A 377 -7.30 -11.83 -22.85
CA LYS A 377 -8.01 -12.78 -21.99
C LYS A 377 -9.21 -13.39 -22.69
N ALA A 378 -10.03 -12.59 -23.37
CA ALA A 378 -11.20 -13.07 -24.14
C ALA A 378 -10.79 -14.01 -25.27
N ILE A 379 -9.70 -13.73 -26.00
CA ILE A 379 -9.19 -14.61 -27.06
C ILE A 379 -8.78 -15.96 -26.44
N ILE A 380 -8.01 -15.98 -25.37
CA ILE A 380 -7.56 -17.23 -24.74
C ILE A 380 -8.75 -18.00 -24.16
N GLN A 381 -9.69 -17.33 -23.51
CA GLN A 381 -10.89 -17.97 -22.97
C GLN A 381 -11.81 -18.55 -24.06
N SER A 382 -11.79 -18.00 -25.28
CA SER A 382 -12.52 -18.54 -26.43
C SER A 382 -11.86 -19.77 -27.07
N MET A 383 -10.66 -20.13 -26.65
CA MET A 383 -9.99 -21.38 -27.01
C MET A 383 -10.48 -22.53 -26.12
N THR A 384 -10.55 -23.74 -26.66
CA THR A 384 -10.74 -24.95 -25.86
C THR A 384 -9.48 -25.22 -25.01
N THR A 385 -9.62 -25.97 -23.93
CA THR A 385 -8.48 -26.34 -23.07
C THR A 385 -7.38 -27.05 -23.86
N TYR A 386 -7.77 -27.91 -24.85
CA TYR A 386 -6.83 -28.54 -25.76
C TYR A 386 -6.06 -27.56 -26.62
N GLU A 387 -6.75 -26.54 -27.19
CA GLU A 387 -6.12 -25.50 -28.01
C GLU A 387 -5.20 -24.58 -27.22
N ARG A 388 -5.53 -24.29 -25.96
CA ARG A 388 -4.67 -23.50 -25.07
C ARG A 388 -3.36 -24.23 -24.79
N ARG A 389 -3.43 -25.52 -24.53
CA ARG A 389 -2.25 -26.38 -24.23
C ARG A 389 -1.45 -26.74 -25.48
N ASN A 390 -2.09 -26.73 -26.66
CA ASN A 390 -1.46 -27.12 -27.92
C ASN A 390 -1.61 -25.99 -28.98
N PRO A 391 -0.88 -24.87 -28.86
CA PRO A 391 -1.04 -23.73 -29.79
C PRO A 391 -0.79 -24.09 -31.29
N GLY A 392 -0.01 -25.16 -31.52
CA GLY A 392 0.28 -25.63 -32.90
C GLY A 392 -0.92 -26.17 -33.67
N VAL A 393 -2.05 -26.51 -33.03
CA VAL A 393 -3.26 -27.01 -33.69
C VAL A 393 -4.16 -25.90 -34.23
N LEU A 394 -3.82 -24.62 -34.01
CA LEU A 394 -4.63 -23.46 -34.38
C LEU A 394 -4.57 -23.17 -35.88
N ASN A 395 -5.38 -23.91 -36.66
CA ASN A 395 -5.57 -23.67 -38.08
C ASN A 395 -6.51 -22.49 -38.38
N ALA A 396 -6.68 -22.15 -39.67
CA ALA A 396 -7.47 -21.00 -40.12
C ALA A 396 -8.94 -21.04 -39.62
N SER A 397 -9.57 -22.23 -39.65
CA SER A 397 -10.95 -22.40 -39.19
C SER A 397 -11.09 -22.14 -37.66
N ARG A 398 -10.19 -22.71 -36.86
CA ARG A 398 -10.17 -22.50 -35.41
C ARG A 398 -9.92 -21.05 -35.05
N LYS A 399 -8.98 -20.36 -35.73
CA LYS A 399 -8.72 -18.94 -35.54
C LYS A 399 -9.94 -18.07 -35.85
N LYS A 400 -10.69 -18.37 -36.90
CA LYS A 400 -11.96 -17.67 -37.21
C LYS A 400 -13.01 -17.86 -36.12
N ARG A 401 -13.17 -19.10 -35.63
CA ARG A 401 -14.09 -19.40 -34.51
C ARG A 401 -13.72 -18.66 -33.24
N ILE A 402 -12.42 -18.67 -32.87
CA ILE A 402 -11.88 -17.99 -31.68
C ILE A 402 -12.10 -16.47 -31.79
N ALA A 403 -11.79 -15.87 -32.93
CA ALA A 403 -12.01 -14.46 -33.19
C ALA A 403 -13.49 -14.07 -33.05
N LYS A 404 -14.40 -14.87 -33.61
CA LYS A 404 -15.86 -14.67 -33.47
C LYS A 404 -16.31 -14.80 -32.02
N GLY A 405 -15.82 -15.80 -31.28
CA GLY A 405 -16.20 -16.05 -29.88
C GLY A 405 -15.69 -14.97 -28.91
N SER A 406 -14.53 -14.38 -29.18
CA SER A 406 -13.92 -13.33 -28.37
C SER A 406 -14.34 -11.91 -28.78
N GLY A 407 -15.11 -11.73 -29.83
CA GLY A 407 -15.46 -10.40 -30.35
C GLY A 407 -14.24 -9.64 -30.91
N THR A 408 -13.21 -10.35 -31.37
CA THR A 408 -11.96 -9.79 -31.90
C THR A 408 -11.74 -10.18 -33.38
N SER A 409 -10.64 -9.73 -33.97
CA SER A 409 -10.27 -10.08 -35.33
C SER A 409 -9.34 -11.30 -35.41
N VAL A 410 -9.29 -11.96 -36.55
CA VAL A 410 -8.32 -13.03 -36.84
C VAL A 410 -6.87 -12.49 -36.73
N GLN A 411 -6.69 -11.21 -37.03
CA GLN A 411 -5.39 -10.54 -36.91
C GLN A 411 -4.95 -10.47 -35.44
N ASP A 412 -5.87 -10.18 -34.51
CA ASP A 412 -5.58 -10.13 -33.07
C ASP A 412 -5.19 -11.52 -32.55
N VAL A 413 -5.90 -12.57 -32.99
CA VAL A 413 -5.54 -13.97 -32.67
C VAL A 413 -4.13 -14.31 -33.17
N ASN A 414 -3.79 -13.92 -34.42
CA ASN A 414 -2.46 -14.14 -34.98
C ASN A 414 -1.37 -13.36 -34.25
N ARG A 415 -1.66 -12.11 -33.82
CA ARG A 415 -0.76 -11.30 -33.02
C ARG A 415 -0.43 -11.99 -31.69
N LEU A 416 -1.45 -12.51 -31.01
CA LEU A 416 -1.27 -13.22 -29.75
C LEU A 416 -0.41 -14.49 -29.91
N ILE A 417 -0.65 -15.27 -30.97
CA ILE A 417 0.18 -16.45 -31.28
C ILE A 417 1.64 -16.05 -31.52
N LYS A 418 1.85 -14.94 -32.24
CA LYS A 418 3.19 -14.41 -32.49
C LYS A 418 3.89 -13.99 -31.20
N GLN A 419 3.17 -13.28 -30.32
CA GLN A 419 3.69 -12.87 -29.00
C GLN A 419 4.12 -14.08 -28.16
N LEU A 420 3.32 -15.14 -28.08
CA LEU A 420 3.68 -16.38 -27.38
C LEU A 420 4.96 -16.99 -27.95
N ASN A 421 5.09 -17.03 -29.28
CA ASN A 421 6.28 -17.58 -29.93
C ASN A 421 7.55 -16.73 -29.71
N GLU A 422 7.41 -15.41 -29.69
CA GLU A 422 8.50 -14.49 -29.38
C GLU A 422 8.96 -14.64 -27.93
N MET A 423 8.02 -14.77 -26.99
CA MET A 423 8.30 -15.02 -25.60
C MET A 423 9.06 -16.36 -25.41
N LYS A 424 8.63 -17.42 -26.09
CA LYS A 424 9.37 -18.72 -26.13
C LYS A 424 10.80 -18.54 -26.64
N LYS A 425 11.01 -17.74 -27.70
CA LYS A 425 12.36 -17.46 -28.23
C LYS A 425 13.23 -16.68 -27.26
N MET A 426 12.70 -15.64 -26.61
CA MET A 426 13.43 -14.86 -25.61
C MET A 426 13.86 -15.73 -24.43
N MET A 427 12.95 -16.55 -23.92
CA MET A 427 13.29 -17.48 -22.83
C MET A 427 14.37 -18.51 -23.20
N LYS A 428 14.38 -18.97 -24.46
CA LYS A 428 15.44 -19.82 -24.98
C LYS A 428 16.80 -19.13 -24.95
N MET A 429 16.86 -17.86 -25.30
CA MET A 429 18.09 -17.06 -25.26
C MET A 429 18.58 -16.90 -23.82
N PHE A 430 17.69 -16.60 -22.86
CA PHE A 430 18.05 -16.47 -21.44
C PHE A 430 18.49 -17.80 -20.82
N ALA A 431 17.83 -18.90 -21.10
CA ALA A 431 18.23 -20.24 -20.63
C ALA A 431 19.57 -20.70 -21.22
N GLY A 432 19.89 -20.28 -22.45
CA GLY A 432 21.18 -20.54 -23.09
C GLY A 432 22.33 -19.72 -22.48
N SER A 433 22.08 -18.47 -22.08
CA SER A 433 23.09 -17.60 -21.47
C SER A 433 23.46 -18.05 -20.05
N GLN A 434 22.54 -18.59 -19.28
CA GLN A 434 22.85 -19.17 -17.95
C GLN A 434 23.78 -20.39 -18.02
N LYS A 435 23.69 -21.21 -19.07
CA LYS A 435 24.65 -22.33 -19.27
C LYS A 435 26.05 -21.83 -19.61
N SER A 436 26.20 -20.70 -20.28
CA SER A 436 27.50 -20.12 -20.59
C SER A 436 28.12 -19.35 -19.40
N MET A 437 27.31 -18.78 -18.52
CA MET A 437 27.76 -18.12 -17.29
C MET A 437 28.23 -19.11 -16.22
N LYS A 438 27.62 -20.31 -16.09
CA LYS A 438 28.14 -21.37 -15.19
C LYS A 438 29.50 -21.93 -15.59
N LYS A 439 29.93 -21.74 -16.84
CA LYS A 439 31.30 -22.14 -17.30
C LYS A 439 32.37 -21.06 -17.10
N ARG A 440 31.97 -19.80 -16.77
CA ARG A 440 32.90 -18.71 -16.45
C ARG A 440 32.61 -18.23 -15.04
N GLY A 441 33.16 -18.91 -14.04
CA GLY A 441 32.97 -18.65 -12.61
C GLY A 441 32.82 -17.17 -12.25
N GLY A 442 31.63 -16.81 -11.73
CA GLY A 442 31.37 -15.47 -11.21
C GLY A 442 29.89 -15.12 -11.20
N LEU A 443 29.23 -15.27 -10.04
CA LEU A 443 27.94 -14.64 -9.73
C LEU A 443 28.17 -13.12 -9.59
N GLY A 444 28.04 -12.36 -10.67
CA GLY A 444 28.31 -10.90 -10.59
C GLY A 444 27.88 -10.12 -11.82
N GLY A 445 26.70 -10.43 -12.39
CA GLY A 445 26.33 -9.76 -13.63
C GLY A 445 24.84 -9.68 -13.94
N LEU A 446 23.98 -9.61 -12.93
CA LEU A 446 22.59 -9.22 -13.12
C LEU A 446 22.43 -7.76 -12.70
N PRO A 447 21.92 -6.86 -13.56
CA PRO A 447 21.79 -5.44 -13.24
C PRO A 447 20.76 -5.13 -12.14
N PHE A 448 20.13 -6.15 -11.56
CA PHE A 448 19.15 -6.03 -10.47
C PHE A 448 19.68 -6.38 -9.07
N PHE A 449 20.97 -6.78 -8.95
CA PHE A 449 21.60 -7.08 -7.65
C PHE A 449 23.02 -6.44 -7.61
N LYS A 450 23.08 -5.15 -7.63
CA LYS A 450 24.19 -4.36 -7.13
C LYS A 450 23.66 -3.17 -6.39
#